data_60887cb32c9482af35728ea16616586f
#
_entry.id   60887cb32c9482af35728ea16616586f
#
_cell.length_a   1.000
_cell.length_b   1.000
_cell.length_c   1.000
_cell.angle_alpha   90.00
_cell.angle_beta   90.00
_cell.angle_gamma   90.00
#
_symmetry.space_group_name_H-M   'P 1'
#
loop_
_entity.id
_entity.type
_entity.pdbx_description
1 polymer ?
#
loop_
_entity_poly.entity_id
_entity_poly.type
_entity_poly.pdbx_seq_one_letter_code
_entity_poly.pdbx_strand_id
1 'polypeptide(L)'
;MFGKLLIANRGEIAARIIRTAREMDIATVALYSDSDRDAAYVAAADESVHLPGTAPADTYLRSDLVLAAAARTGADAVHPGYGFLSENADFATACAEAGVVFVGPSPAAISAMGSKIAAKKLMAAAGVPVLPGATVESGADLDPERLSAAAKTIGYPVLVKAAFGGGGRGMRIAADADSLIEAVQSARREAASAFGDGTVFLEKFVESPRHIEVQIFGDSQGTVVHLGERECSIQRRYQKIIEEAPSTAVDSALREELGQAAVAAGKALAYEGAGTVEFVMAPGGAFYFLEVNTRLQVEHPVTEMVTGIDLVRAQLLVAAGQPLPREMLDVSVHSHAIEVRLYAEDVAAGFIPVSGTLKTLEFPH
;
A
#
# COMPACT_ATOMS: atom_id res chain seq x y z
N MET A 1 -13.58 -19.97 -11.41
CA MET A 1 -12.29 -19.45 -11.91
C MET A 1 -12.60 -18.52 -13.07
N PHE A 2 -11.89 -17.41 -13.22
CA PHE A 2 -12.06 -16.45 -14.31
C PHE A 2 -11.62 -17.06 -15.65
N GLY A 3 -12.31 -16.75 -16.73
CA GLY A 3 -11.87 -17.07 -18.09
C GLY A 3 -10.88 -16.03 -18.64
N LYS A 4 -11.08 -14.76 -18.26
CA LYS A 4 -10.26 -13.64 -18.76
C LYS A 4 -10.05 -12.55 -17.69
N LEU A 5 -8.78 -12.14 -17.52
CA LEU A 5 -8.34 -11.13 -16.58
C LEU A 5 -7.81 -9.89 -17.30
N LEU A 6 -8.37 -8.71 -16.99
CA LEU A 6 -7.79 -7.44 -17.40
C LEU A 6 -6.82 -6.94 -16.33
N ILE A 7 -5.62 -6.52 -16.75
CA ILE A 7 -4.61 -5.96 -15.88
C ILE A 7 -4.65 -4.43 -15.99
N ALA A 8 -5.20 -3.77 -14.96
CA ALA A 8 -5.33 -2.32 -14.89
C ALA A 8 -4.05 -1.66 -14.36
N ASN A 9 -2.92 -2.04 -14.93
CA ASN A 9 -1.61 -1.54 -14.55
C ASN A 9 -0.62 -1.66 -15.72
N ARG A 10 0.65 -1.31 -15.49
CA ARG A 10 1.72 -1.30 -16.49
C ARG A 10 3.02 -1.86 -15.91
N GLY A 11 4.03 -1.97 -16.77
CA GLY A 11 5.40 -2.26 -16.37
C GLY A 11 5.58 -3.66 -15.75
N GLU A 12 6.43 -3.75 -14.74
CA GLU A 12 6.84 -5.02 -14.16
C GLU A 12 5.68 -5.72 -13.44
N ILE A 13 4.78 -4.98 -12.75
CA ILE A 13 3.66 -5.61 -12.06
C ILE A 13 2.63 -6.18 -13.05
N ALA A 14 2.42 -5.54 -14.21
CA ALA A 14 1.58 -6.11 -15.26
C ALA A 14 2.20 -7.43 -15.77
N ALA A 15 3.50 -7.44 -16.04
CA ALA A 15 4.21 -8.65 -16.46
C ALA A 15 4.15 -9.76 -15.38
N ARG A 16 4.28 -9.38 -14.11
CA ARG A 16 4.16 -10.29 -12.95
C ARG A 16 2.79 -10.98 -12.89
N ILE A 17 1.72 -10.20 -13.04
CA ILE A 17 0.34 -10.71 -13.01
C ILE A 17 0.06 -11.59 -14.23
N ILE A 18 0.47 -11.15 -15.44
CA ILE A 18 0.31 -11.91 -16.67
C ILE A 18 0.94 -13.29 -16.57
N ARG A 19 2.16 -13.39 -15.99
CA ARG A 19 2.84 -14.66 -15.82
C ARG A 19 2.02 -15.65 -14.99
N THR A 20 1.56 -15.24 -13.82
CA THR A 20 0.75 -16.10 -12.94
C THR A 20 -0.61 -16.43 -13.55
N ALA A 21 -1.29 -15.46 -14.16
CA ALA A 21 -2.56 -15.72 -14.84
C ALA A 21 -2.42 -16.78 -15.95
N ARG A 22 -1.35 -16.71 -16.73
CA ARG A 22 -1.03 -17.69 -17.78
C ARG A 22 -0.75 -19.08 -17.19
N GLU A 23 -0.01 -19.17 -16.08
CA GLU A 23 0.25 -20.44 -15.35
C GLU A 23 -1.05 -21.06 -14.77
N MET A 24 -2.13 -20.27 -14.67
CA MET A 24 -3.45 -20.67 -14.22
C MET A 24 -4.45 -20.88 -15.37
N ASP A 25 -3.99 -20.85 -16.63
CA ASP A 25 -4.82 -20.94 -17.83
C ASP A 25 -5.91 -19.85 -17.91
N ILE A 26 -5.60 -18.63 -17.40
CA ILE A 26 -6.47 -17.46 -17.47
C ILE A 26 -5.99 -16.57 -18.60
N ALA A 27 -6.84 -16.28 -19.58
CA ALA A 27 -6.54 -15.36 -20.65
C ALA A 27 -6.33 -13.93 -20.11
N THR A 28 -5.41 -13.17 -20.71
CA THR A 28 -4.96 -11.88 -20.18
C THR A 28 -5.18 -10.73 -21.14
N VAL A 29 -5.60 -9.58 -20.62
CA VAL A 29 -5.73 -8.32 -21.35
C VAL A 29 -4.82 -7.27 -20.71
N ALA A 30 -3.83 -6.78 -21.46
CA ALA A 30 -2.98 -5.68 -21.02
C ALA A 30 -3.55 -4.33 -21.47
N LEU A 31 -3.49 -3.33 -20.59
CA LEU A 31 -3.72 -1.92 -20.94
C LEU A 31 -2.39 -1.25 -21.25
N TYR A 32 -2.35 -0.35 -22.25
CA TYR A 32 -1.13 0.41 -22.52
C TYR A 32 -1.42 1.83 -23.01
N SER A 33 -0.63 2.79 -22.51
CA SER A 33 -0.60 4.18 -22.99
C SER A 33 0.24 4.32 -24.27
N ASP A 34 0.26 5.50 -24.88
CA ASP A 34 1.10 5.76 -26.06
C ASP A 34 2.59 5.48 -25.79
N SER A 35 3.07 5.76 -24.57
CA SER A 35 4.46 5.52 -24.17
C SER A 35 4.78 4.05 -23.89
N ASP A 36 3.79 3.20 -23.66
CA ASP A 36 3.97 1.80 -23.29
C ASP A 36 3.68 0.82 -24.43
N ARG A 37 3.40 1.32 -25.64
CA ARG A 37 2.99 0.52 -26.81
C ARG A 37 3.91 -0.67 -27.10
N ASP A 38 5.20 -0.46 -26.98
CA ASP A 38 6.22 -1.47 -27.29
C ASP A 38 6.79 -2.13 -26.01
N ALA A 39 6.13 -1.96 -24.87
CA ALA A 39 6.58 -2.55 -23.61
C ALA A 39 6.39 -4.07 -23.62
N ALA A 40 7.35 -4.79 -23.03
CA ALA A 40 7.38 -6.26 -23.05
C ALA A 40 6.12 -6.91 -22.46
N TYR A 41 5.49 -6.31 -21.44
CA TYR A 41 4.28 -6.85 -20.85
C TYR A 41 3.07 -6.81 -21.81
N VAL A 42 3.04 -5.84 -22.74
CA VAL A 42 1.99 -5.75 -23.76
C VAL A 42 2.07 -6.92 -24.73
N ALA A 43 3.29 -7.25 -25.17
CA ALA A 43 3.52 -8.41 -26.03
C ALA A 43 3.35 -9.75 -25.30
N ALA A 44 3.44 -9.74 -23.97
CA ALA A 44 3.26 -10.93 -23.14
C ALA A 44 1.78 -11.29 -22.91
N ALA A 45 0.84 -10.36 -23.01
CA ALA A 45 -0.58 -10.61 -22.84
C ALA A 45 -1.21 -11.26 -24.08
N ASP A 46 -2.34 -11.94 -23.90
CA ASP A 46 -3.08 -12.57 -25.01
C ASP A 46 -3.81 -11.51 -25.85
N GLU A 47 -4.33 -10.47 -25.21
CA GLU A 47 -4.94 -9.31 -25.83
C GLU A 47 -4.37 -8.01 -25.24
N SER A 48 -4.48 -6.92 -25.99
CA SER A 48 -4.09 -5.60 -25.46
C SER A 48 -5.05 -4.50 -25.91
N VAL A 49 -5.22 -3.50 -25.04
CA VAL A 49 -6.12 -2.37 -25.27
C VAL A 49 -5.35 -1.06 -25.10
N HIS A 50 -5.37 -0.25 -26.14
CA HIS A 50 -4.76 1.07 -26.15
C HIS A 50 -5.60 2.07 -25.37
N LEU A 51 -4.97 2.80 -24.45
CA LEU A 51 -5.48 3.97 -23.76
C LEU A 51 -4.81 5.22 -24.38
N PRO A 52 -5.54 6.04 -25.15
CA PRO A 52 -4.93 7.19 -25.82
C PRO A 52 -4.39 8.21 -24.82
N GLY A 53 -3.13 8.62 -25.00
CA GLY A 53 -2.44 9.57 -24.13
C GLY A 53 -1.21 9.00 -23.48
N THR A 54 -0.48 9.86 -22.74
CA THR A 54 0.76 9.50 -22.03
C THR A 54 0.68 9.71 -20.53
N ALA A 55 -0.11 10.72 -20.09
CA ALA A 55 -0.23 11.02 -18.68
C ALA A 55 -1.14 9.98 -17.97
N PRO A 56 -0.78 9.52 -16.75
CA PRO A 56 -1.63 8.61 -16.00
C PRO A 56 -3.07 9.11 -15.77
N ALA A 57 -3.25 10.43 -15.62
CA ALA A 57 -4.57 11.05 -15.45
C ALA A 57 -5.49 10.89 -16.66
N ASP A 58 -4.89 10.74 -17.86
CA ASP A 58 -5.63 10.55 -19.12
C ASP A 58 -5.79 9.08 -19.48
N THR A 59 -5.08 8.18 -18.80
CA THR A 59 -4.96 6.74 -19.13
C THR A 59 -5.30 5.84 -17.95
N TYR A 60 -4.32 5.40 -17.19
CA TYR A 60 -4.44 4.38 -16.13
C TYR A 60 -5.28 4.82 -14.91
N LEU A 61 -5.50 6.12 -14.70
CA LEU A 61 -6.38 6.67 -13.66
C LEU A 61 -7.82 6.90 -14.14
N ARG A 62 -8.14 6.58 -15.42
CA ARG A 62 -9.46 6.69 -16.01
C ARG A 62 -10.24 5.39 -15.80
N SER A 63 -10.99 5.31 -14.71
CA SER A 63 -11.84 4.15 -14.38
C SER A 63 -12.82 3.81 -15.50
N ASP A 64 -13.39 4.81 -16.15
CA ASP A 64 -14.30 4.66 -17.29
C ASP A 64 -13.63 3.97 -18.49
N LEU A 65 -12.37 4.31 -18.82
CA LEU A 65 -11.63 3.67 -19.90
C LEU A 65 -11.26 2.23 -19.55
N VAL A 66 -10.91 1.96 -18.29
CA VAL A 66 -10.60 0.60 -17.81
C VAL A 66 -11.84 -0.29 -17.90
N LEU A 67 -12.99 0.18 -17.43
CA LEU A 67 -14.26 -0.56 -17.50
C LEU A 67 -14.73 -0.76 -18.95
N ALA A 68 -14.59 0.26 -19.81
CA ALA A 68 -14.88 0.12 -21.25
C ALA A 68 -13.98 -0.93 -21.92
N ALA A 69 -12.70 -1.02 -21.52
CA ALA A 69 -11.79 -2.05 -21.99
C ALA A 69 -12.20 -3.44 -21.51
N ALA A 70 -12.60 -3.60 -20.24
CA ALA A 70 -13.12 -4.86 -19.70
C ALA A 70 -14.37 -5.33 -20.45
N ALA A 71 -15.33 -4.43 -20.65
CA ALA A 71 -16.56 -4.75 -21.39
C ALA A 71 -16.28 -5.14 -22.86
N ARG A 72 -15.37 -4.42 -23.53
CA ARG A 72 -15.00 -4.68 -24.95
C ARG A 72 -14.32 -6.02 -25.14
N THR A 73 -13.49 -6.43 -24.18
CA THR A 73 -12.71 -7.67 -24.25
C THR A 73 -13.43 -8.86 -23.62
N GLY A 74 -14.53 -8.61 -22.90
CA GLY A 74 -15.25 -9.64 -22.16
C GLY A 74 -14.44 -10.17 -20.97
N ALA A 75 -13.67 -9.30 -20.30
CA ALA A 75 -12.93 -9.71 -19.11
C ALA A 75 -13.87 -9.91 -17.90
N ASP A 76 -13.71 -11.03 -17.21
CA ASP A 76 -14.50 -11.39 -16.03
C ASP A 76 -14.02 -10.69 -14.76
N ALA A 77 -12.74 -10.35 -14.73
CA ALA A 77 -12.09 -9.75 -13.57
C ALA A 77 -11.08 -8.69 -13.97
N VAL A 78 -10.80 -7.76 -13.04
CA VAL A 78 -9.78 -6.72 -13.17
C VAL A 78 -8.80 -6.84 -12.00
N HIS A 79 -7.50 -6.98 -12.31
CA HIS A 79 -6.43 -6.89 -11.33
C HIS A 79 -5.78 -5.50 -11.37
N PRO A 80 -5.87 -4.71 -10.31
CA PRO A 80 -5.36 -3.35 -10.30
C PRO A 80 -3.84 -3.26 -10.05
N GLY A 81 -3.20 -4.34 -9.61
CA GLY A 81 -1.80 -4.34 -9.15
C GLY A 81 -1.60 -3.45 -7.92
N TYR A 82 -0.70 -2.48 -8.03
CA TYR A 82 -0.48 -1.44 -7.03
C TYR A 82 -0.39 -0.05 -7.67
N GLY A 83 -0.61 1.01 -6.88
CA GLY A 83 -0.75 2.38 -7.40
C GLY A 83 -2.01 2.55 -8.27
N PHE A 84 -2.08 3.60 -9.06
CA PHE A 84 -3.23 3.93 -9.92
C PHE A 84 -4.59 3.77 -9.21
N LEU A 85 -5.41 2.82 -9.66
CA LEU A 85 -6.76 2.58 -9.15
C LEU A 85 -6.84 1.49 -8.06
N SER A 86 -5.70 0.93 -7.62
CA SER A 86 -5.69 -0.21 -6.69
C SER A 86 -6.29 0.07 -5.31
N GLU A 87 -6.27 1.33 -4.87
CA GLU A 87 -6.86 1.78 -3.59
C GLU A 87 -8.02 2.78 -3.82
N ASN A 88 -8.68 2.67 -4.98
CA ASN A 88 -9.82 3.52 -5.32
C ASN A 88 -11.14 2.76 -5.06
N ALA A 89 -11.84 3.14 -3.99
CA ALA A 89 -13.10 2.50 -3.60
C ALA A 89 -14.22 2.69 -4.63
N ASP A 90 -14.27 3.85 -5.29
CA ASP A 90 -15.28 4.14 -6.32
C ASP A 90 -15.05 3.25 -7.55
N PHE A 91 -13.81 3.01 -7.93
CA PHE A 91 -13.46 2.09 -9.02
C PHE A 91 -13.84 0.65 -8.67
N ALA A 92 -13.53 0.19 -7.46
CA ALA A 92 -13.91 -1.15 -7.00
C ALA A 92 -15.44 -1.33 -6.98
N THR A 93 -16.19 -0.28 -6.58
CA THR A 93 -17.66 -0.24 -6.65
C THR A 93 -18.15 -0.31 -8.10
N ALA A 94 -17.58 0.49 -8.99
CA ALA A 94 -17.95 0.52 -10.40
C ALA A 94 -17.65 -0.81 -11.12
N CYS A 95 -16.59 -1.54 -10.72
CA CYS A 95 -16.35 -2.89 -11.20
C CYS A 95 -17.51 -3.83 -10.81
N ALA A 96 -17.93 -3.81 -9.54
CA ALA A 96 -19.02 -4.65 -9.06
C ALA A 96 -20.34 -4.33 -9.77
N GLU A 97 -20.65 -3.04 -9.97
CA GLU A 97 -21.83 -2.60 -10.72
C GLU A 97 -21.81 -3.02 -12.19
N ALA A 98 -20.62 -3.10 -12.78
CA ALA A 98 -20.42 -3.59 -14.15
C ALA A 98 -20.41 -5.14 -14.25
N GLY A 99 -20.52 -5.87 -13.14
CA GLY A 99 -20.44 -7.33 -13.11
C GLY A 99 -19.03 -7.87 -13.34
N VAL A 100 -18.00 -7.05 -13.12
CA VAL A 100 -16.57 -7.40 -13.25
C VAL A 100 -15.99 -7.55 -11.84
N VAL A 101 -15.31 -8.66 -11.57
CA VAL A 101 -14.71 -8.89 -10.26
C VAL A 101 -13.45 -8.03 -10.09
N PHE A 102 -13.42 -7.21 -9.04
CA PHE A 102 -12.22 -6.50 -8.64
C PHE A 102 -11.33 -7.44 -7.82
N VAL A 103 -10.10 -7.68 -8.28
CA VAL A 103 -9.13 -8.54 -7.57
C VAL A 103 -8.45 -7.72 -6.47
N GLY A 104 -9.05 -7.71 -5.31
CA GLY A 104 -8.64 -6.92 -4.15
C GLY A 104 -9.70 -6.91 -3.07
N PRO A 105 -9.52 -6.08 -2.03
CA PRO A 105 -10.47 -5.98 -0.93
C PRO A 105 -11.77 -5.27 -1.34
N SER A 106 -12.77 -5.36 -0.48
CA SER A 106 -14.05 -4.69 -0.70
C SER A 106 -13.92 -3.16 -0.75
N PRO A 107 -14.82 -2.45 -1.47
CA PRO A 107 -14.85 -0.99 -1.45
C PRO A 107 -14.94 -0.41 -0.03
N ALA A 108 -15.64 -1.08 0.88
CA ALA A 108 -15.78 -0.68 2.27
C ALA A 108 -14.43 -0.72 3.02
N ALA A 109 -13.64 -1.79 2.82
CA ALA A 109 -12.30 -1.91 3.41
C ALA A 109 -11.35 -0.83 2.89
N ILE A 110 -11.38 -0.55 1.58
CA ILE A 110 -10.58 0.52 0.98
C ILE A 110 -10.98 1.88 1.58
N SER A 111 -12.28 2.20 1.61
CA SER A 111 -12.78 3.48 2.13
C SER A 111 -12.46 3.68 3.61
N ALA A 112 -12.52 2.61 4.43
CA ALA A 112 -12.21 2.68 5.85
C ALA A 112 -10.76 3.12 6.12
N MET A 113 -9.84 2.82 5.20
CA MET A 113 -8.42 3.19 5.31
C MET A 113 -8.09 4.53 4.65
N GLY A 114 -9.02 5.15 3.94
CA GLY A 114 -8.82 6.45 3.29
C GLY A 114 -8.60 7.62 4.26
N SER A 115 -9.05 7.52 5.51
CA SER A 115 -8.81 8.51 6.55
C SER A 115 -7.93 7.95 7.67
N LYS A 116 -6.74 8.52 7.85
CA LYS A 116 -5.80 8.09 8.89
C LYS A 116 -6.38 8.17 10.31
N ILE A 117 -7.24 9.16 10.57
CA ILE A 117 -7.89 9.34 11.87
C ILE A 117 -8.92 8.23 12.11
N ALA A 118 -9.76 7.93 11.10
CA ALA A 118 -10.74 6.86 11.20
C ALA A 118 -10.05 5.48 11.30
N ALA A 119 -9.01 5.26 10.50
CA ALA A 119 -8.20 4.05 10.54
C ALA A 119 -7.61 3.81 11.94
N LYS A 120 -6.95 4.82 12.54
CA LYS A 120 -6.40 4.70 13.90
C LYS A 120 -7.46 4.38 14.96
N LYS A 121 -8.65 5.01 14.89
CA LYS A 121 -9.76 4.71 15.80
C LYS A 121 -10.22 3.26 15.66
N LEU A 122 -10.37 2.78 14.43
CA LEU A 122 -10.76 1.40 14.15
C LEU A 122 -9.72 0.42 14.67
N MET A 123 -8.43 0.68 14.40
CA MET A 123 -7.34 -0.19 14.85
C MET A 123 -7.23 -0.22 16.38
N ALA A 124 -7.34 0.93 17.05
CA ALA A 124 -7.35 0.99 18.51
C ALA A 124 -8.52 0.18 19.10
N ALA A 125 -9.71 0.26 18.51
CA ALA A 125 -10.87 -0.52 18.93
C ALA A 125 -10.68 -2.04 18.71
N ALA A 126 -9.87 -2.42 17.72
CA ALA A 126 -9.49 -3.81 17.46
C ALA A 126 -8.32 -4.31 18.34
N GLY A 127 -7.81 -3.47 19.25
CA GLY A 127 -6.68 -3.83 20.14
C GLY A 127 -5.30 -3.73 19.48
N VAL A 128 -5.21 -3.16 18.27
CA VAL A 128 -3.93 -2.92 17.60
C VAL A 128 -3.24 -1.71 18.26
N PRO A 129 -1.95 -1.82 18.65
CA PRO A 129 -1.23 -0.71 19.24
C PRO A 129 -1.19 0.52 18.33
N VAL A 130 -1.55 1.70 18.85
CA VAL A 130 -1.51 2.97 18.11
C VAL A 130 -0.71 4.01 18.89
N LEU A 131 0.01 4.87 18.18
CA LEU A 131 0.71 5.98 18.84
C LEU A 131 -0.30 6.94 19.49
N PRO A 132 0.02 7.47 20.69
CA PRO A 132 -0.77 8.55 21.28
C PRO A 132 -0.88 9.74 20.32
N GLY A 133 -2.05 10.34 20.22
CA GLY A 133 -2.26 11.45 19.31
C GLY A 133 -3.53 12.26 19.59
N ALA A 134 -3.64 13.43 18.94
CA ALA A 134 -4.78 14.32 19.04
C ALA A 134 -5.10 14.96 17.68
N THR A 135 -6.38 15.10 17.35
CA THR A 135 -6.84 15.71 16.09
C THR A 135 -7.00 17.22 16.25
N VAL A 136 -6.63 17.96 15.21
CA VAL A 136 -6.83 19.40 15.06
C VAL A 136 -7.66 19.63 13.79
N GLU A 137 -8.96 19.87 13.97
CA GLU A 137 -9.93 19.96 12.88
C GLU A 137 -9.65 21.16 11.94
N SER A 138 -10.01 21.00 10.67
CA SER A 138 -10.01 22.07 9.69
C SER A 138 -11.03 23.16 10.10
N GLY A 139 -10.63 24.44 9.93
CA GLY A 139 -11.52 25.57 10.28
C GLY A 139 -11.64 25.88 11.77
N ALA A 140 -11.17 25.02 12.68
CA ALA A 140 -11.13 25.35 14.10
C ALA A 140 -10.11 26.46 14.38
N ASP A 141 -10.47 27.39 15.26
CA ASP A 141 -9.49 28.33 15.81
C ASP A 141 -8.40 27.55 16.55
N LEU A 142 -7.15 27.95 16.31
CA LEU A 142 -6.03 27.36 17.02
C LEU A 142 -6.00 27.94 18.44
N ASP A 143 -6.42 27.14 19.39
CA ASP A 143 -6.23 27.42 20.82
C ASP A 143 -4.84 26.94 21.26
N PRO A 144 -3.87 27.84 21.49
CA PRO A 144 -2.50 27.47 21.84
C PRO A 144 -2.41 26.68 23.16
N GLU A 145 -3.28 26.99 24.14
CA GLU A 145 -3.27 26.30 25.46
C GLU A 145 -3.73 24.87 25.30
N ARG A 146 -4.82 24.65 24.56
CA ARG A 146 -5.37 23.32 24.27
C ARG A 146 -4.40 22.47 23.46
N LEU A 147 -3.76 23.06 22.44
CA LEU A 147 -2.73 22.38 21.65
C LEU A 147 -1.53 21.98 22.49
N SER A 148 -1.04 22.90 23.34
CA SER A 148 0.08 22.65 24.23
C SER A 148 -0.24 21.56 25.25
N ALA A 149 -1.48 21.57 25.82
CA ALA A 149 -1.93 20.53 26.74
C ALA A 149 -1.98 19.15 26.06
N ALA A 150 -2.52 19.08 24.83
CA ALA A 150 -2.56 17.84 24.06
C ALA A 150 -1.13 17.34 23.75
N ALA A 151 -0.24 18.20 23.27
CA ALA A 151 1.15 17.84 22.97
C ALA A 151 1.92 17.39 24.22
N LYS A 152 1.70 18.01 25.38
CA LYS A 152 2.26 17.56 26.66
C LYS A 152 1.78 16.16 27.06
N THR A 153 0.52 15.86 26.82
CA THR A 153 -0.04 14.53 27.08
C THR A 153 0.56 13.46 26.18
N ILE A 154 0.78 13.79 24.89
CA ILE A 154 1.47 12.92 23.91
C ILE A 154 2.94 12.75 24.26
N GLY A 155 3.58 13.80 24.76
CA GLY A 155 5.01 13.89 25.06
C GLY A 155 5.84 14.30 23.85
N TYR A 156 6.64 15.36 24.01
CA TYR A 156 7.55 15.84 22.96
C TYR A 156 8.70 14.85 22.69
N PRO A 157 9.29 14.86 21.49
CA PRO A 157 8.81 15.58 20.30
C PRO A 157 7.50 14.98 19.76
N VAL A 158 6.68 15.83 19.13
CA VAL A 158 5.45 15.42 18.45
C VAL A 158 5.57 15.63 16.94
N LEU A 159 4.93 14.75 16.18
CA LEU A 159 4.83 14.83 14.73
C LEU A 159 3.44 15.36 14.35
N VAL A 160 3.41 16.44 13.57
CA VAL A 160 2.20 16.99 12.98
C VAL A 160 2.03 16.39 11.60
N LYS A 161 0.89 15.78 11.29
CA LYS A 161 0.58 15.12 10.02
C LYS A 161 -0.73 15.63 9.44
N ALA A 162 -0.85 15.70 8.12
CA ALA A 162 -2.16 15.86 7.46
C ALA A 162 -3.04 14.63 7.69
N ALA A 163 -4.34 14.85 7.88
CA ALA A 163 -5.32 13.77 8.08
C ALA A 163 -5.54 12.95 6.80
N PHE A 164 -5.41 13.59 5.64
CA PHE A 164 -5.57 13.00 4.32
C PHE A 164 -4.25 13.03 3.54
N GLY A 165 -4.12 12.15 2.54
CA GLY A 165 -2.93 12.04 1.70
C GLY A 165 -1.85 11.12 2.28
N GLY A 166 -0.75 10.94 1.50
CA GLY A 166 0.33 10.00 1.79
C GLY A 166 1.70 10.52 1.36
N GLY A 167 2.73 9.65 1.41
CA GLY A 167 4.07 9.98 0.93
C GLY A 167 4.83 10.99 1.78
N GLY A 168 4.48 11.17 3.05
CA GLY A 168 5.21 12.05 3.97
C GLY A 168 5.03 13.54 3.74
N ARG A 169 4.15 13.98 2.85
CA ARG A 169 3.86 15.40 2.62
C ARG A 169 3.10 16.01 3.80
N GLY A 170 3.42 17.27 4.13
CA GLY A 170 2.76 17.99 5.22
C GLY A 170 3.19 17.53 6.62
N MET A 171 4.25 16.75 6.76
CA MET A 171 4.76 16.35 8.08
C MET A 171 5.72 17.40 8.64
N ARG A 172 5.53 17.73 9.93
CA ARG A 172 6.40 18.67 10.69
C ARG A 172 6.66 18.09 12.07
N ILE A 173 7.90 18.19 12.52
CA ILE A 173 8.27 17.82 13.90
C ILE A 173 8.25 19.09 14.75
N ALA A 174 7.51 19.05 15.86
CA ALA A 174 7.61 20.03 16.92
C ALA A 174 8.42 19.42 18.07
N ALA A 175 9.62 19.94 18.28
CA ALA A 175 10.54 19.45 19.29
C ALA A 175 10.08 19.81 20.72
N ASP A 176 9.37 20.94 20.85
CA ASP A 176 8.92 21.54 22.11
C ASP A 176 7.65 22.37 21.91
N ALA A 177 7.23 23.06 22.98
CA ALA A 177 6.02 23.88 22.96
C ALA A 177 6.17 25.14 22.09
N ASP A 178 7.37 25.67 21.96
CA ASP A 178 7.62 26.93 21.23
C ASP A 178 7.48 26.70 19.72
N SER A 179 7.94 25.55 19.22
CA SER A 179 7.85 25.16 17.81
C SER A 179 6.48 24.61 17.38
N LEU A 180 5.60 24.27 18.35
CA LEU A 180 4.35 23.55 18.07
C LEU A 180 3.37 24.35 17.20
N ILE A 181 3.10 25.59 17.54
CA ILE A 181 2.08 26.42 16.86
C ILE A 181 2.47 26.67 15.40
N GLU A 182 3.73 26.99 15.14
CA GLU A 182 4.24 27.18 13.78
C GLU A 182 4.16 25.89 12.96
N ALA A 183 4.57 24.76 13.55
CA ALA A 183 4.48 23.45 12.90
C ALA A 183 3.04 23.10 12.50
N VAL A 184 2.06 23.31 13.39
CA VAL A 184 0.64 23.07 13.13
C VAL A 184 0.12 23.97 12.04
N GLN A 185 0.39 25.28 12.10
CA GLN A 185 -0.07 26.25 11.08
C GLN A 185 0.52 25.95 9.71
N SER A 186 1.81 25.59 9.65
CA SER A 186 2.49 25.23 8.41
C SER A 186 1.90 23.95 7.80
N ALA A 187 1.70 22.91 8.61
CA ALA A 187 1.11 21.65 8.16
C ALA A 187 -0.32 21.83 7.68
N ARG A 188 -1.15 22.65 8.36
CA ARG A 188 -2.53 22.97 7.93
C ARG A 188 -2.58 23.67 6.58
N ARG A 189 -1.72 24.67 6.35
CA ARG A 189 -1.65 25.36 5.06
C ARG A 189 -1.29 24.42 3.91
N GLU A 190 -0.28 23.58 4.15
CA GLU A 190 0.15 22.60 3.15
C GLU A 190 -0.93 21.55 2.88
N ALA A 191 -1.59 21.03 3.93
CA ALA A 191 -2.68 20.06 3.80
C ALA A 191 -3.88 20.65 3.03
N ALA A 192 -4.30 21.87 3.36
CA ALA A 192 -5.38 22.56 2.65
C ALA A 192 -5.04 22.78 1.17
N SER A 193 -3.81 23.18 0.86
CA SER A 193 -3.36 23.39 -0.52
C SER A 193 -3.24 22.10 -1.33
N ALA A 194 -2.74 21.02 -0.71
CA ALA A 194 -2.45 19.78 -1.42
C ALA A 194 -3.68 18.85 -1.52
N PHE A 195 -4.57 18.86 -0.52
CA PHE A 195 -5.65 17.89 -0.35
C PHE A 195 -7.04 18.53 -0.21
N GLY A 196 -7.14 19.86 -0.21
CA GLY A 196 -8.40 20.57 -0.04
C GLY A 196 -8.93 20.61 1.39
N ASP A 197 -8.28 19.95 2.34
CA ASP A 197 -8.66 19.89 3.76
C ASP A 197 -7.45 20.16 4.64
N GLY A 198 -7.57 21.14 5.54
CA GLY A 198 -6.52 21.56 6.49
C GLY A 198 -6.53 20.79 7.82
N THR A 199 -7.30 19.71 7.95
CA THR A 199 -7.29 18.88 9.15
C THR A 199 -5.92 18.20 9.32
N VAL A 200 -5.34 18.37 10.51
CA VAL A 200 -4.07 17.73 10.88
C VAL A 200 -4.24 17.00 12.21
N PHE A 201 -3.31 16.13 12.53
CA PHE A 201 -3.25 15.50 13.83
C PHE A 201 -1.83 15.51 14.39
N LEU A 202 -1.75 15.59 15.70
CA LEU A 202 -0.53 15.43 16.48
C LEU A 202 -0.35 13.97 16.81
N GLU A 203 0.88 13.49 16.73
CA GLU A 203 1.22 12.11 17.07
C GLU A 203 2.58 12.07 17.76
N LYS A 204 2.80 11.10 18.65
CA LYS A 204 4.13 10.90 19.23
C LYS A 204 5.15 10.66 18.13
N PHE A 205 6.21 11.45 18.10
CA PHE A 205 7.34 11.19 17.21
C PHE A 205 8.22 10.07 17.80
N VAL A 206 8.45 9.04 17.00
CA VAL A 206 9.36 7.94 17.34
C VAL A 206 10.73 8.24 16.74
N GLU A 207 11.73 8.35 17.58
CA GLU A 207 13.12 8.60 17.15
C GLU A 207 13.77 7.30 16.70
N SER A 208 14.57 7.37 15.62
CA SER A 208 15.27 6.21 15.04
C SER A 208 14.39 4.97 14.86
N PRO A 209 13.21 5.12 14.22
CA PRO A 209 12.28 4.03 14.09
C PRO A 209 12.74 3.01 13.05
N ARG A 210 12.26 1.77 13.19
CA ARG A 210 12.23 0.83 12.07
C ARG A 210 10.84 0.82 11.45
N HIS A 211 10.78 0.64 10.16
CA HIS A 211 9.55 0.44 9.40
C HIS A 211 9.36 -1.06 9.19
N ILE A 212 8.47 -1.65 9.95
CA ILE A 212 8.11 -3.06 9.86
C ILE A 212 6.70 -3.16 9.30
N GLU A 213 6.49 -4.07 8.39
CA GLU A 213 5.18 -4.30 7.82
C GLU A 213 4.87 -5.79 7.78
N VAL A 214 3.59 -6.12 7.94
CA VAL A 214 3.14 -7.52 7.97
C VAL A 214 2.21 -7.78 6.80
N GLN A 215 2.56 -8.78 5.98
CA GLN A 215 1.69 -9.26 4.92
C GLN A 215 0.49 -9.96 5.51
N ILE A 216 -0.70 -9.45 5.28
CA ILE A 216 -1.95 -10.16 5.61
C ILE A 216 -2.61 -10.68 4.34
N PHE A 217 -3.44 -11.70 4.54
CA PHE A 217 -4.28 -12.22 3.48
C PHE A 217 -5.61 -12.70 4.07
N GLY A 218 -6.73 -12.34 3.41
CA GLY A 218 -8.07 -12.72 3.85
C GLY A 218 -8.88 -13.38 2.75
N ASP A 219 -9.90 -14.17 3.14
CA ASP A 219 -10.90 -14.73 2.22
C ASP A 219 -12.32 -14.25 2.55
N SER A 220 -13.25 -14.52 1.65
CA SER A 220 -14.67 -14.19 1.81
C SER A 220 -15.39 -14.98 2.92
N GLN A 221 -14.73 -15.97 3.52
CA GLN A 221 -15.26 -16.75 4.65
C GLN A 221 -14.89 -16.14 6.00
N GLY A 222 -14.13 -15.04 5.99
CA GLY A 222 -13.67 -14.32 7.19
C GLY A 222 -12.39 -14.88 7.81
N THR A 223 -11.70 -15.79 7.11
CA THR A 223 -10.38 -16.24 7.51
C THR A 223 -9.37 -15.15 7.16
N VAL A 224 -8.57 -14.72 8.12
CA VAL A 224 -7.45 -13.80 7.92
C VAL A 224 -6.20 -14.38 8.54
N VAL A 225 -5.12 -14.42 7.76
CA VAL A 225 -3.80 -14.90 8.17
C VAL A 225 -2.74 -13.84 7.95
N HIS A 226 -1.56 -14.01 8.57
CA HIS A 226 -0.36 -13.27 8.23
C HIS A 226 0.71 -14.20 7.61
N LEU A 227 1.55 -13.65 6.75
CA LEU A 227 2.61 -14.38 6.04
C LEU A 227 4.02 -13.91 6.47
N GLY A 228 4.14 -13.41 7.69
CA GLY A 228 5.37 -12.84 8.21
C GLY A 228 5.54 -11.36 7.89
N GLU A 229 6.64 -10.82 8.39
CA GLU A 229 6.99 -9.41 8.25
C GLU A 229 8.05 -9.17 7.19
N ARG A 230 8.06 -7.92 6.71
CA ARG A 230 9.15 -7.31 5.94
C ARG A 230 9.70 -6.11 6.70
N GLU A 231 10.96 -5.82 6.52
CA GLU A 231 11.58 -4.57 6.98
C GLU A 231 11.83 -3.65 5.80
N CYS A 232 11.33 -2.42 5.90
CA CYS A 232 11.43 -1.38 4.87
C CYS A 232 12.04 -0.09 5.43
N SER A 233 12.97 -0.21 6.38
CA SER A 233 13.58 0.94 7.09
C SER A 233 14.55 1.74 6.21
N ILE A 234 15.12 1.13 5.16
CA ILE A 234 16.04 1.81 4.26
C ILE A 234 15.23 2.59 3.23
N GLN A 235 15.08 3.87 3.51
CA GLN A 235 14.24 4.77 2.75
C GLN A 235 15.00 6.04 2.38
N ARG A 236 14.57 6.69 1.29
CA ARG A 236 14.99 8.04 0.92
C ARG A 236 13.77 8.92 0.73
N ARG A 237 13.68 10.03 1.46
CA ARG A 237 12.53 10.94 1.43
C ARG A 237 11.20 10.20 1.65
N TYR A 238 11.18 9.26 2.60
CA TYR A 238 10.03 8.40 2.91
C TYR A 238 9.61 7.43 1.80
N GLN A 239 10.49 7.17 0.83
CA GLN A 239 10.29 6.16 -0.21
C GLN A 239 11.19 4.96 0.09
N LYS A 240 10.61 3.78 0.13
CA LYS A 240 11.31 2.50 0.33
C LYS A 240 12.29 2.29 -0.82
N ILE A 241 13.51 1.85 -0.51
CA ILE A 241 14.60 1.63 -1.48
C ILE A 241 15.12 0.20 -1.41
N ILE A 242 15.24 -0.33 -0.19
CA ILE A 242 15.66 -1.72 0.07
C ILE A 242 14.67 -2.30 1.07
N GLU A 243 14.16 -3.46 0.75
CA GLU A 243 13.23 -4.23 1.55
C GLU A 243 13.80 -5.63 1.80
N GLU A 244 13.59 -6.16 2.99
CA GLU A 244 14.05 -7.51 3.36
C GLU A 244 12.98 -8.29 4.13
N ALA A 245 13.02 -9.60 4.02
CA ALA A 245 12.26 -10.53 4.82
C ALA A 245 13.08 -11.78 5.18
N PRO A 246 12.97 -12.28 6.42
CA PRO A 246 12.39 -11.62 7.58
C PRO A 246 13.26 -10.46 8.08
N SER A 247 12.71 -9.59 8.93
CA SER A 247 13.48 -8.52 9.58
C SER A 247 14.52 -9.09 10.52
N THR A 248 15.74 -8.55 10.45
CA THR A 248 16.83 -8.90 11.38
C THR A 248 16.64 -8.34 12.80
N ALA A 249 15.68 -7.41 12.97
CA ALA A 249 15.36 -6.79 14.26
C ALA A 249 14.17 -7.43 14.97
N VAL A 250 13.52 -8.43 14.35
CA VAL A 250 12.30 -9.07 14.85
C VAL A 250 12.63 -10.51 15.23
N ASP A 251 12.57 -10.82 16.52
CA ASP A 251 12.68 -12.20 17.01
C ASP A 251 11.35 -12.95 16.88
N SER A 252 11.33 -14.21 17.27
CA SER A 252 10.13 -15.05 17.12
C SER A 252 8.93 -14.59 17.97
N ALA A 253 9.17 -14.04 19.16
CA ALA A 253 8.11 -13.56 20.02
C ALA A 253 7.48 -12.28 19.47
N LEU A 254 8.30 -11.32 19.06
CA LEU A 254 7.84 -10.08 18.44
C LEU A 254 7.15 -10.32 17.10
N ARG A 255 7.62 -11.31 16.32
CA ARG A 255 6.96 -11.72 15.07
C ARG A 255 5.55 -12.21 15.30
N GLU A 256 5.34 -13.00 16.34
CA GLU A 256 4.01 -13.47 16.72
C GLU A 256 3.10 -12.31 17.15
N GLU A 257 3.61 -11.38 17.96
CA GLU A 257 2.84 -10.20 18.39
C GLU A 257 2.46 -9.31 17.21
N LEU A 258 3.40 -9.02 16.31
CA LEU A 258 3.16 -8.26 15.06
C LEU A 258 2.13 -8.97 14.17
N GLY A 259 2.28 -10.28 14.00
CA GLY A 259 1.36 -11.10 13.23
C GLY A 259 -0.06 -11.07 13.78
N GLN A 260 -0.22 -11.25 15.09
CA GLN A 260 -1.53 -11.19 15.75
C GLN A 260 -2.18 -9.80 15.64
N ALA A 261 -1.40 -8.73 15.82
CA ALA A 261 -1.89 -7.37 15.64
C ALA A 261 -2.35 -7.11 14.19
N ALA A 262 -1.60 -7.60 13.20
CA ALA A 262 -1.96 -7.47 11.79
C ALA A 262 -3.21 -8.28 11.44
N VAL A 263 -3.35 -9.50 11.95
CA VAL A 263 -4.56 -10.32 11.78
C VAL A 263 -5.79 -9.65 12.43
N ALA A 264 -5.61 -9.05 13.62
CA ALA A 264 -6.69 -8.30 14.27
C ALA A 264 -7.14 -7.10 13.42
N ALA A 265 -6.19 -6.37 12.82
CA ALA A 265 -6.48 -5.28 11.86
C ALA A 265 -7.26 -5.80 10.64
N GLY A 266 -6.81 -6.88 10.04
CA GLY A 266 -7.49 -7.48 8.88
C GLY A 266 -8.91 -7.96 9.20
N LYS A 267 -9.11 -8.59 10.35
CA LYS A 267 -10.45 -9.02 10.83
C LYS A 267 -11.38 -7.84 11.06
N ALA A 268 -10.87 -6.74 11.66
CA ALA A 268 -11.67 -5.53 11.87
C ALA A 268 -12.15 -4.87 10.58
N LEU A 269 -11.45 -5.14 9.47
CA LEU A 269 -11.78 -4.64 8.12
C LEU A 269 -12.62 -5.64 7.31
N ALA A 270 -12.89 -6.85 7.81
CA ALA A 270 -13.41 -7.97 7.00
C ALA A 270 -12.59 -8.09 5.69
N TYR A 271 -11.28 -8.15 5.82
CA TYR A 271 -10.33 -8.00 4.73
C TYR A 271 -10.32 -9.21 3.80
N GLU A 272 -10.35 -8.96 2.50
CA GLU A 272 -10.24 -9.98 1.45
C GLU A 272 -9.05 -9.68 0.53
N GLY A 273 -8.37 -10.72 0.05
CA GLY A 273 -7.17 -10.61 -0.78
C GLY A 273 -5.92 -10.23 0.00
N ALA A 274 -4.90 -9.79 -0.73
CA ALA A 274 -3.61 -9.36 -0.19
C ALA A 274 -3.69 -7.94 0.38
N GLY A 275 -3.18 -7.75 1.59
CA GLY A 275 -3.02 -6.46 2.23
C GLY A 275 -1.79 -6.41 3.10
N THR A 276 -1.38 -5.23 3.49
CA THR A 276 -0.21 -5.03 4.32
C THR A 276 -0.53 -4.07 5.45
N VAL A 277 -0.24 -4.49 6.68
CA VAL A 277 -0.34 -3.63 7.87
C VAL A 277 1.04 -3.10 8.19
N GLU A 278 1.21 -1.78 8.10
CA GLU A 278 2.48 -1.11 8.36
C GLU A 278 2.55 -0.64 9.82
N PHE A 279 3.72 -0.86 10.42
CA PHE A 279 4.05 -0.48 11.78
C PHE A 279 5.32 0.36 11.86
N VAL A 280 5.33 1.33 12.77
CA VAL A 280 6.56 1.95 13.25
C VAL A 280 7.01 1.22 14.51
N MET A 281 8.24 0.73 14.51
CA MET A 281 8.83 0.05 15.65
C MET A 281 9.89 0.95 16.29
N ALA A 282 9.73 1.22 17.57
CA ALA A 282 10.67 2.01 18.37
C ALA A 282 11.90 1.16 18.76
N PRO A 283 13.05 1.79 19.06
CA PRO A 283 14.13 1.11 19.73
C PRO A 283 13.62 0.39 20.99
N GLY A 284 13.93 -0.90 21.14
CA GLY A 284 13.42 -1.73 22.24
C GLY A 284 12.20 -2.59 21.90
N GLY A 285 11.71 -2.55 20.65
CA GLY A 285 10.72 -3.50 20.13
C GLY A 285 9.26 -3.09 20.26
N ALA A 286 8.94 -1.99 20.97
CA ALA A 286 7.56 -1.47 20.97
C ALA A 286 7.16 -1.03 19.57
N PHE A 287 6.00 -1.49 19.09
CA PHE A 287 5.53 -1.18 17.73
C PHE A 287 4.13 -0.56 17.76
N TYR A 288 3.84 0.23 16.73
CA TYR A 288 2.60 0.98 16.63
C TYR A 288 2.14 1.04 15.18
N PHE A 289 0.85 0.93 14.99
CA PHE A 289 0.17 1.02 13.71
C PHE A 289 0.47 2.34 12.97
N LEU A 290 0.80 2.24 11.69
CA LEU A 290 0.92 3.39 10.78
C LEU A 290 -0.27 3.46 9.83
N GLU A 291 -0.44 2.44 8.98
CA GLU A 291 -1.51 2.36 7.98
C GLU A 291 -1.73 0.91 7.51
N VAL A 292 -2.83 0.70 6.79
CA VAL A 292 -3.05 -0.52 6.00
C VAL A 292 -3.03 -0.14 4.53
N ASN A 293 -2.15 -0.79 3.77
CA ASN A 293 -2.20 -0.71 2.32
C ASN A 293 -3.15 -1.79 1.81
N THR A 294 -4.26 -1.35 1.23
CA THR A 294 -5.37 -2.21 0.81
C THR A 294 -5.15 -2.79 -0.59
N ARG A 295 -3.94 -3.27 -0.85
CA ARG A 295 -3.46 -3.78 -2.15
C ARG A 295 -2.24 -4.68 -1.97
N LEU A 296 -1.82 -5.30 -3.06
CA LEU A 296 -0.51 -5.92 -3.15
C LEU A 296 0.58 -4.83 -3.05
N GLN A 297 1.68 -5.11 -2.37
CA GLN A 297 2.82 -4.20 -2.26
C GLN A 297 3.85 -4.43 -3.39
N VAL A 298 4.67 -3.41 -3.67
CA VAL A 298 5.82 -3.55 -4.60
C VAL A 298 6.73 -4.66 -4.09
N GLU A 299 7.04 -4.63 -2.81
CA GLU A 299 7.94 -5.51 -2.06
C GLU A 299 7.37 -6.89 -1.69
N HIS A 300 6.23 -7.29 -2.30
CA HIS A 300 5.67 -8.63 -2.09
C HIS A 300 6.64 -9.79 -2.46
N PRO A 301 7.56 -9.62 -3.43
CA PRO A 301 8.47 -10.69 -3.81
C PRO A 301 9.34 -11.22 -2.68
N VAL A 302 9.76 -10.38 -1.71
CA VAL A 302 10.57 -10.90 -0.59
C VAL A 302 9.76 -11.85 0.29
N THR A 303 8.45 -11.62 0.48
CA THR A 303 7.56 -12.57 1.16
C THR A 303 7.40 -13.85 0.37
N GLU A 304 7.20 -13.77 -0.94
CA GLU A 304 7.11 -14.95 -1.82
C GLU A 304 8.38 -15.78 -1.77
N MET A 305 9.55 -15.15 -1.82
CA MET A 305 10.86 -15.81 -1.78
C MET A 305 11.11 -16.57 -0.46
N VAL A 306 10.65 -16.04 0.67
CA VAL A 306 10.92 -16.67 1.98
C VAL A 306 9.85 -17.68 2.38
N THR A 307 8.65 -17.62 1.79
CA THR A 307 7.51 -18.52 2.11
C THR A 307 7.23 -19.56 1.02
N GLY A 308 7.64 -19.29 -0.21
CA GLY A 308 7.31 -20.13 -1.38
C GLY A 308 5.89 -19.93 -1.90
N ILE A 309 5.13 -18.93 -1.39
CA ILE A 309 3.73 -18.67 -1.75
C ILE A 309 3.67 -17.65 -2.88
N ASP A 310 2.95 -17.96 -3.97
CA ASP A 310 2.61 -16.98 -5.01
C ASP A 310 1.38 -16.16 -4.57
N LEU A 311 1.60 -14.90 -4.17
CA LEU A 311 0.55 -14.01 -3.67
C LEU A 311 -0.44 -13.61 -4.77
N VAL A 312 -0.01 -13.45 -6.01
CA VAL A 312 -0.89 -13.13 -7.14
C VAL A 312 -1.81 -14.31 -7.43
N ARG A 313 -1.29 -15.53 -7.39
CA ARG A 313 -2.10 -16.76 -7.51
C ARG A 313 -3.16 -16.83 -6.43
N ALA A 314 -2.77 -16.57 -5.17
CA ALA A 314 -3.71 -16.55 -4.05
C ALA A 314 -4.78 -15.47 -4.21
N GLN A 315 -4.41 -14.26 -4.70
CA GLN A 315 -5.37 -13.19 -4.98
C GLN A 315 -6.42 -13.63 -6.02
N LEU A 316 -6.00 -14.29 -7.10
CA LEU A 316 -6.92 -14.77 -8.15
C LEU A 316 -7.85 -15.88 -7.64
N LEU A 317 -7.34 -16.80 -6.80
CA LEU A 317 -8.14 -17.86 -6.19
C LEU A 317 -9.21 -17.28 -5.24
N VAL A 318 -8.81 -16.39 -4.34
CA VAL A 318 -9.74 -15.76 -3.38
C VAL A 318 -10.77 -14.88 -4.10
N ALA A 319 -10.36 -14.07 -5.07
CA ALA A 319 -11.27 -13.26 -5.87
C ALA A 319 -12.26 -14.11 -6.68
N ALA A 320 -11.90 -15.35 -7.01
CA ALA A 320 -12.81 -16.35 -7.61
C ALA A 320 -13.73 -17.07 -6.58
N GLY A 321 -13.75 -16.59 -5.32
CA GLY A 321 -14.60 -17.14 -4.24
C GLY A 321 -14.05 -18.40 -3.58
N GLN A 322 -12.79 -18.75 -3.81
CA GLN A 322 -12.16 -19.89 -3.13
C GLN A 322 -11.66 -19.51 -1.73
N PRO A 323 -11.64 -20.46 -0.77
CA PRO A 323 -11.01 -20.23 0.51
C PRO A 323 -9.50 -20.04 0.34
N LEU A 324 -8.82 -19.55 1.39
CA LEU A 324 -7.38 -19.45 1.43
C LEU A 324 -6.72 -20.80 1.09
N PRO A 325 -5.68 -20.80 0.24
CA PRO A 325 -4.84 -21.97 0.01
C PRO A 325 -4.29 -22.55 1.32
N ARG A 326 -4.21 -23.86 1.42
CA ARG A 326 -3.78 -24.55 2.66
C ARG A 326 -2.39 -24.13 3.12
N GLU A 327 -1.48 -23.92 2.19
CA GLU A 327 -0.11 -23.46 2.44
C GLU A 327 -0.05 -22.09 3.13
N MET A 328 -1.12 -21.30 3.09
CA MET A 328 -1.21 -20.01 3.76
C MET A 328 -1.69 -20.11 5.22
N LEU A 329 -2.22 -21.26 5.65
CA LEU A 329 -2.73 -21.45 7.00
C LEU A 329 -1.65 -21.85 8.01
N ASP A 330 -0.51 -22.33 7.53
CA ASP A 330 0.64 -22.75 8.37
C ASP A 330 1.94 -22.38 7.65
N VAL A 331 2.24 -21.08 7.67
CA VAL A 331 3.39 -20.52 6.93
C VAL A 331 4.65 -20.62 7.75
N SER A 332 5.69 -21.18 7.15
CA SER A 332 7.04 -21.14 7.69
C SER A 332 7.99 -20.36 6.79
N VAL A 333 8.90 -19.62 7.41
CA VAL A 333 9.97 -18.88 6.72
C VAL A 333 11.17 -19.78 6.56
N HIS A 334 11.61 -20.01 5.32
CA HIS A 334 12.68 -20.97 4.99
C HIS A 334 14.01 -20.33 4.61
N SER A 335 14.03 -19.02 4.36
CA SER A 335 15.18 -18.31 3.80
C SER A 335 15.17 -16.84 4.23
N HIS A 336 16.11 -16.07 3.67
CA HIS A 336 16.14 -14.61 3.76
C HIS A 336 16.20 -14.05 2.34
N ALA A 337 15.42 -13.00 2.09
CA ALA A 337 15.36 -12.34 0.79
C ALA A 337 15.53 -10.83 0.94
N ILE A 338 16.19 -10.21 -0.03
CA ILE A 338 16.38 -8.76 -0.12
C ILE A 338 15.93 -8.31 -1.50
N GLU A 339 15.11 -7.27 -1.54
CA GLU A 339 14.69 -6.58 -2.76
C GLU A 339 15.29 -5.19 -2.78
N VAL A 340 15.67 -4.72 -3.97
CA VAL A 340 16.15 -3.35 -4.18
C VAL A 340 15.38 -2.72 -5.33
N ARG A 341 15.00 -1.45 -5.15
CA ARG A 341 14.34 -0.69 -6.21
C ARG A 341 15.38 0.01 -7.08
N LEU A 342 15.39 -0.33 -8.36
CA LEU A 342 16.27 0.31 -9.34
C LEU A 342 15.56 1.49 -9.98
N TYR A 343 16.08 2.70 -9.75
CA TYR A 343 15.55 3.95 -10.31
C TYR A 343 16.54 4.59 -11.28
N ALA A 344 16.02 5.18 -12.36
CA ALA A 344 16.79 6.10 -13.17
C ALA A 344 16.69 7.51 -12.56
N GLU A 345 17.81 8.05 -12.09
CA GLU A 345 17.88 9.31 -11.35
C GLU A 345 19.09 10.13 -11.74
N ASP A 346 18.93 11.46 -11.77
CA ASP A 346 20.04 12.41 -11.86
C ASP A 346 20.60 12.68 -10.45
N VAL A 347 21.72 12.04 -10.15
CA VAL A 347 22.39 12.17 -8.85
C VAL A 347 22.91 13.59 -8.62
N ALA A 348 23.44 14.26 -9.67
CA ALA A 348 23.98 15.61 -9.57
C ALA A 348 22.90 16.65 -9.29
N ALA A 349 21.68 16.43 -9.81
CA ALA A 349 20.50 17.26 -9.54
C ALA A 349 19.77 16.87 -8.25
N GLY A 350 20.37 16.09 -7.36
CA GLY A 350 19.79 15.69 -6.08
C GLY A 350 18.82 14.52 -6.18
N PHE A 351 19.11 13.56 -7.04
CA PHE A 351 18.32 12.33 -7.24
C PHE A 351 16.90 12.61 -7.73
N ILE A 352 16.73 13.54 -8.66
CA ILE A 352 15.44 13.71 -9.33
C ILE A 352 15.20 12.53 -10.29
N PRO A 353 13.98 12.00 -10.37
CA PRO A 353 13.66 10.97 -11.35
C PRO A 353 13.88 11.46 -12.78
N VAL A 354 14.49 10.63 -13.58
CA VAL A 354 14.73 10.90 -15.02
C VAL A 354 14.29 9.71 -15.85
N SER A 355 14.11 9.94 -17.14
CA SER A 355 13.88 8.89 -18.14
C SER A 355 14.98 8.93 -19.20
N GLY A 356 15.22 7.80 -19.88
CA GLY A 356 16.23 7.72 -20.91
C GLY A 356 16.33 6.30 -21.49
N THR A 357 17.25 6.15 -22.45
CA THR A 357 17.52 4.85 -23.05
C THR A 357 18.63 4.13 -22.29
N LEU A 358 18.34 2.92 -21.80
CA LEU A 358 19.36 2.03 -21.26
C LEU A 358 20.23 1.50 -22.40
N LYS A 359 21.52 1.81 -22.35
CA LYS A 359 22.49 1.34 -23.36
C LYS A 359 22.94 -0.10 -23.12
N THR A 360 22.99 -0.49 -21.87
CA THR A 360 23.32 -1.85 -21.42
C THR A 360 22.47 -2.19 -20.20
N LEU A 361 21.88 -3.38 -20.20
CA LEU A 361 21.11 -3.91 -19.09
C LEU A 361 21.42 -5.40 -18.97
N GLU A 362 22.18 -5.78 -17.95
CA GLU A 362 22.56 -7.17 -17.67
C GLU A 362 22.17 -7.49 -16.22
N PHE A 363 21.39 -8.54 -16.04
CA PHE A 363 21.06 -9.06 -14.71
C PHE A 363 21.93 -10.28 -14.40
N PRO A 364 22.29 -10.52 -13.12
CA PRO A 364 22.89 -11.78 -12.70
C PRO A 364 21.99 -12.97 -13.06
N HIS A 365 22.61 -14.06 -13.48
CA HIS A 365 21.91 -15.33 -13.78
C HIS A 365 21.76 -16.19 -12.55
#